data_dc12f34101cfd09f456a0c5ac5c96fef
#
_entry.id   dc12f34101cfd09f456a0c5ac5c96fef
#
_cell.length_a   1.000
_cell.length_b   1.000
_cell.length_c   1.000
_cell.angle_alpha   90.00
_cell.angle_beta   90.00
_cell.angle_gamma   90.00
#
_symmetry.space_group_name_H-M   'P 1'
#
loop_
_entity.id
_entity.type
_entity.pdbx_description
1 polymer ?
#
loop_
_entity_poly.entity_id
_entity_poly.type
_entity_poly.pdbx_seq_one_letter_code
_entity_poly.pdbx_strand_id
1 'polypeptide(L)'
;YAWYNFKHFPDKYDSWWGIDVLPAVNEQCPSYIDFITGEQGVLRYWMSFGLGGFRLDVADELPDEFIEKIRRAVKAENSDAVLIGEVWEDASNKIAYSQRRKYFQGKELDSVMNYPLKDAILNFVESRKTALFRQTIAMLMDNYPKSVLDCLMNILGTHDTVRVLTALSGVRAYNKDEMNLLHLSADQRAAAKEKVKAAAVLLFTVFGVPCIYYGDEIGMEGYSDPFCRKPFPWDNIDHELLAFYRRLSEIRAKLPVFQDGEYNEVFHDEQCIVYKRTKGIDLVLVCMNLGNYKYSLNFDGTLYDLLSQTEYRNELEIKPNAYYILSNLKI
;
A
#
# COMPACT_ATOMS: atom_id res chain seq x y z
N TYR A 1 3.37 28.58 24.15
CA TYR A 1 2.59 27.82 25.15
C TYR A 1 1.24 27.38 24.59
N ALA A 2 0.53 28.22 23.84
CA ALA A 2 -0.81 27.96 23.34
C ALA A 2 -0.90 26.77 22.35
N TRP A 3 0.22 26.30 21.83
CA TRP A 3 0.29 25.14 20.92
C TRP A 3 0.20 23.79 21.62
N TYR A 4 0.22 23.77 22.96
CA TYR A 4 0.14 22.55 23.76
C TYR A 4 -0.89 22.73 24.87
N ASN A 5 -1.55 21.66 25.24
CA ASN A 5 -2.48 21.64 26.37
C ASN A 5 -1.74 21.18 27.62
N PHE A 6 -1.45 22.12 28.53
CA PHE A 6 -0.82 21.79 29.81
C PHE A 6 -1.85 21.40 30.86
N LYS A 7 -1.63 20.28 31.53
CA LYS A 7 -2.31 19.88 32.77
C LYS A 7 -1.68 20.58 33.97
N HIS A 8 -0.35 20.68 33.95
CA HIS A 8 0.45 21.43 34.91
C HIS A 8 1.71 21.97 34.19
N PHE A 9 1.84 23.27 34.09
CA PHE A 9 2.99 23.88 33.42
C PHE A 9 4.23 23.84 34.32
N PRO A 10 5.45 23.54 33.79
CA PRO A 10 5.75 23.23 32.40
C PRO A 10 5.87 21.71 32.10
N ASP A 11 5.64 20.86 33.07
CA ASP A 11 6.08 19.47 33.12
C ASP A 11 5.00 18.41 32.85
N LYS A 12 3.70 18.83 32.82
CA LYS A 12 2.60 17.93 32.51
C LYS A 12 1.71 18.49 31.41
N TYR A 13 1.66 17.78 30.30
CA TYR A 13 0.91 18.17 29.10
C TYR A 13 0.21 16.95 28.50
N ASP A 14 -0.67 17.20 27.55
CA ASP A 14 -1.26 16.15 26.75
C ASP A 14 -0.21 15.53 25.82
N SER A 15 -0.16 14.21 25.75
CA SER A 15 0.78 13.47 24.91
C SER A 15 0.03 12.35 24.18
N TRP A 16 0.58 11.95 23.03
CA TRP A 16 0.02 10.89 22.22
C TRP A 16 0.03 9.58 23.02
N TRP A 17 -1.17 9.04 23.29
CA TRP A 17 -1.40 7.82 24.10
C TRP A 17 -0.69 7.82 25.47
N GLY A 18 -0.43 8.99 26.05
CA GLY A 18 0.25 9.11 27.34
C GLY A 18 1.77 8.91 27.30
N ILE A 19 2.37 8.93 26.11
CA ILE A 19 3.83 8.81 25.93
C ILE A 19 4.43 10.20 26.06
N ASP A 20 5.08 10.50 27.20
CA ASP A 20 5.57 11.84 27.57
C ASP A 20 6.54 12.47 26.57
N VAL A 21 7.29 11.68 25.81
CA VAL A 21 8.23 12.16 24.79
C VAL A 21 7.55 12.54 23.46
N LEU A 22 6.23 12.33 23.36
CA LEU A 22 5.42 12.66 22.18
C LEU A 22 4.30 13.63 22.55
N PRO A 23 4.63 14.93 22.81
CA PRO A 23 3.63 15.92 23.18
C PRO A 23 2.62 16.14 22.06
N ALA A 24 1.33 16.07 22.37
CA ALA A 24 0.25 16.38 21.45
C ALA A 24 0.13 17.91 21.27
N VAL A 25 0.04 18.35 20.04
CA VAL A 25 -0.22 19.75 19.72
C VAL A 25 -1.71 20.05 19.83
N ASN A 26 -2.04 21.34 20.00
CA ASN A 26 -3.41 21.80 19.96
C ASN A 26 -3.76 22.26 18.53
N GLU A 27 -4.35 21.36 17.75
CA GLU A 27 -4.74 21.56 16.34
C GLU A 27 -5.87 22.58 16.19
N GLN A 28 -6.50 23.01 17.30
CA GLN A 28 -7.52 24.06 17.31
C GLN A 28 -6.93 25.45 17.60
N CYS A 29 -5.65 25.53 17.98
CA CYS A 29 -5.00 26.80 18.24
C CYS A 29 -4.83 27.61 16.93
N PRO A 30 -5.40 28.86 16.83
CA PRO A 30 -5.36 29.62 15.58
C PRO A 30 -3.95 29.88 15.05
N SER A 31 -2.99 30.17 15.93
CA SER A 31 -1.60 30.42 15.51
C SER A 31 -0.87 29.15 15.08
N TYR A 32 -1.24 27.98 15.60
CA TYR A 32 -0.73 26.69 15.11
C TYR A 32 -1.32 26.34 13.75
N ILE A 33 -2.63 26.54 13.57
CA ILE A 33 -3.30 26.39 12.29
C ILE A 33 -2.65 27.26 11.22
N ASP A 34 -2.41 28.53 11.53
CA ASP A 34 -1.75 29.48 10.62
C ASP A 34 -0.30 29.05 10.31
N PHE A 35 0.44 28.58 11.32
CA PHE A 35 1.79 28.02 11.11
C PHE A 35 1.80 26.83 10.13
N ILE A 36 0.80 25.96 10.17
CA ILE A 36 0.71 24.82 9.26
C ILE A 36 0.12 25.23 7.90
N THR A 37 -1.01 25.95 7.88
CA THR A 37 -1.85 26.15 6.69
C THR A 37 -1.84 27.57 6.13
N GLY A 38 -1.22 28.53 6.82
CA GLY A 38 -1.17 29.93 6.41
C GLY A 38 -0.36 30.18 5.15
N GLU A 39 -0.37 31.42 4.64
CA GLU A 39 0.34 31.79 3.40
C GLU A 39 1.86 31.57 3.48
N GLN A 40 2.45 31.70 4.64
CA GLN A 40 3.87 31.39 4.91
C GLN A 40 4.03 30.12 5.74
N GLY A 41 2.98 29.29 5.76
CA GLY A 41 2.93 28.07 6.57
C GLY A 41 3.74 26.91 5.99
N VAL A 42 3.89 25.88 6.82
CA VAL A 42 4.71 24.69 6.52
C VAL A 42 4.29 24.00 5.22
N LEU A 43 2.98 23.85 4.98
CA LEU A 43 2.50 23.16 3.79
C LEU A 43 2.91 23.88 2.50
N ARG A 44 2.69 25.19 2.44
CA ARG A 44 3.04 26.01 1.27
C ARG A 44 4.54 26.10 1.06
N TYR A 45 5.29 26.19 2.15
CA TYR A 45 6.75 26.14 2.08
C TYR A 45 7.23 24.88 1.35
N TRP A 46 6.78 23.72 1.74
CA TRP A 46 7.16 22.47 1.07
C TRP A 46 6.58 22.32 -0.33
N MET A 47 5.34 22.74 -0.55
CA MET A 47 4.74 22.76 -1.90
C MET A 47 5.54 23.62 -2.88
N SER A 48 6.18 24.70 -2.43
CA SER A 48 7.02 25.55 -3.27
C SER A 48 8.24 24.82 -3.85
N PHE A 49 8.65 23.70 -3.28
CA PHE A 49 9.68 22.81 -3.85
C PHE A 49 9.13 21.74 -4.81
N GLY A 50 7.86 21.83 -5.18
CA GLY A 50 7.24 20.91 -6.15
C GLY A 50 6.72 19.61 -5.56
N LEU A 51 6.41 19.56 -4.25
CA LEU A 51 5.78 18.38 -3.66
C LEU A 51 4.41 18.11 -4.31
N GLY A 52 4.17 16.82 -4.61
CA GLY A 52 2.89 16.34 -5.15
C GLY A 52 1.80 16.10 -4.10
N GLY A 53 2.06 16.35 -2.82
CA GLY A 53 1.09 16.17 -1.74
C GLY A 53 1.72 15.76 -0.41
N PHE A 54 0.87 15.28 0.50
CA PHE A 54 1.28 14.91 1.86
C PHE A 54 0.59 13.62 2.33
N ARG A 55 1.29 12.87 3.16
CA ARG A 55 0.71 11.82 4.00
C ARG A 55 0.55 12.35 5.41
N LEU A 56 -0.67 12.27 5.94
CA LEU A 56 -0.99 12.66 7.32
C LEU A 56 -0.80 11.45 8.23
N ASP A 57 0.10 11.62 9.19
CA ASP A 57 0.34 10.67 10.26
C ASP A 57 -0.86 10.58 11.19
N VAL A 58 -1.20 9.37 11.64
CA VAL A 58 -2.24 9.11 12.62
C VAL A 58 -3.51 9.94 12.33
N ALA A 59 -4.06 9.82 11.12
CA ALA A 59 -5.19 10.65 10.69
C ALA A 59 -6.42 10.55 11.60
N ASP A 60 -6.58 9.42 12.29
CA ASP A 60 -7.66 9.20 13.26
C ASP A 60 -7.59 10.11 14.51
N GLU A 61 -6.41 10.63 14.83
CA GLU A 61 -6.19 11.54 15.96
C GLU A 61 -6.41 13.01 15.61
N LEU A 62 -6.42 13.35 14.31
CA LEU A 62 -6.57 14.74 13.85
C LEU A 62 -8.05 15.12 13.78
N PRO A 63 -8.44 16.32 14.26
CA PRO A 63 -9.79 16.84 14.08
C PRO A 63 -10.16 17.01 12.60
N ASP A 64 -11.40 16.67 12.21
CA ASP A 64 -11.91 16.82 10.84
C ASP A 64 -11.67 18.24 10.29
N GLU A 65 -11.97 19.27 11.10
CA GLU A 65 -11.80 20.68 10.73
C GLU A 65 -10.33 21.04 10.44
N PHE A 66 -9.39 20.39 11.11
CA PHE A 66 -7.96 20.61 10.84
C PHE A 66 -7.55 19.95 9.52
N ILE A 67 -7.99 18.73 9.25
CA ILE A 67 -7.76 18.05 7.97
C ILE A 67 -8.38 18.86 6.81
N GLU A 68 -9.59 19.41 6.99
CA GLU A 68 -10.21 20.27 5.99
C GLU A 68 -9.38 21.53 5.69
N LYS A 69 -8.76 22.14 6.71
CA LYS A 69 -7.89 23.31 6.52
C LYS A 69 -6.59 22.95 5.79
N ILE A 70 -6.00 21.79 6.15
CA ILE A 70 -4.84 21.23 5.44
C ILE A 70 -5.19 21.04 3.97
N ARG A 71 -6.31 20.35 3.66
CA ARG A 71 -6.77 20.15 2.29
C ARG A 71 -6.91 21.45 1.53
N ARG A 72 -7.59 22.44 2.12
CA ARG A 72 -7.78 23.74 1.47
C ARG A 72 -6.45 24.42 1.13
N ALA A 73 -5.49 24.39 2.04
CA ALA A 73 -4.17 24.97 1.82
C ALA A 73 -3.41 24.24 0.70
N VAL A 74 -3.39 22.90 0.72
CA VAL A 74 -2.70 22.08 -0.27
C VAL A 74 -3.31 22.23 -1.66
N LYS A 75 -4.66 22.14 -1.77
CA LYS A 75 -5.37 22.24 -3.04
C LYS A 75 -5.38 23.66 -3.63
N ALA A 76 -5.17 24.70 -2.81
CA ALA A 76 -5.00 26.05 -3.29
C ALA A 76 -3.65 26.25 -4.01
N GLU A 77 -2.60 25.54 -3.59
CA GLU A 77 -1.30 25.56 -4.26
C GLU A 77 -1.26 24.69 -5.51
N ASN A 78 -1.85 23.50 -5.43
CA ASN A 78 -1.94 22.56 -6.55
C ASN A 78 -3.20 21.70 -6.40
N SER A 79 -4.16 21.85 -7.29
CA SER A 79 -5.41 21.06 -7.30
C SER A 79 -5.17 19.55 -7.42
N ASP A 80 -4.07 19.15 -8.08
CA ASP A 80 -3.73 17.76 -8.33
C ASP A 80 -2.91 17.14 -7.20
N ALA A 81 -2.45 17.95 -6.23
CA ALA A 81 -1.70 17.44 -5.08
C ALA A 81 -2.57 16.47 -4.25
N VAL A 82 -1.98 15.36 -3.81
CA VAL A 82 -2.68 14.26 -3.14
C VAL A 82 -2.53 14.38 -1.61
N LEU A 83 -3.65 14.20 -0.88
CA LEU A 83 -3.65 14.13 0.57
C LEU A 83 -4.07 12.73 1.02
N ILE A 84 -3.12 11.98 1.56
CA ILE A 84 -3.30 10.58 1.99
C ILE A 84 -3.26 10.52 3.51
N GLY A 85 -4.24 9.83 4.12
CA GLY A 85 -4.25 9.59 5.57
C GLY A 85 -3.67 8.23 5.94
N GLU A 86 -3.03 8.15 7.09
CA GLU A 86 -2.76 6.88 7.73
C GLU A 86 -4.00 6.44 8.51
N VAL A 87 -4.64 5.36 8.02
CA VAL A 87 -5.75 4.67 8.68
C VAL A 87 -5.52 3.18 8.49
N TRP A 88 -5.56 2.43 9.60
CA TRP A 88 -5.16 1.00 9.58
C TRP A 88 -6.27 0.04 9.20
N GLU A 89 -7.53 0.49 9.30
CA GLU A 89 -8.71 -0.32 9.01
C GLU A 89 -9.48 0.24 7.82
N ASP A 90 -10.71 -0.24 7.61
CA ASP A 90 -11.65 0.34 6.65
C ASP A 90 -11.97 1.79 7.03
N ALA A 91 -11.45 2.74 6.25
CA ALA A 91 -11.59 4.17 6.49
C ALA A 91 -12.97 4.73 6.12
N SER A 92 -13.79 4.00 5.36
CA SER A 92 -15.11 4.46 4.90
C SER A 92 -16.13 4.56 6.03
N ASN A 93 -15.98 3.71 7.04
CA ASN A 93 -16.88 3.60 8.19
C ASN A 93 -16.18 3.81 9.54
N LYS A 94 -14.99 4.41 9.51
CA LYS A 94 -14.18 4.60 10.71
C LYS A 94 -14.92 5.45 11.75
N ILE A 95 -14.93 4.96 12.98
CA ILE A 95 -15.34 5.71 14.17
C ILE A 95 -14.10 5.89 15.03
N ALA A 96 -13.71 7.13 15.26
CA ALA A 96 -12.65 7.51 16.17
C ALA A 96 -13.19 8.55 17.15
N TYR A 97 -12.84 8.43 18.43
CA TYR A 97 -13.30 9.34 19.50
C TYR A 97 -14.83 9.53 19.52
N SER A 98 -15.60 8.45 19.32
CA SER A 98 -17.07 8.44 19.26
C SER A 98 -17.68 9.25 18.11
N GLN A 99 -16.88 9.64 17.12
CA GLN A 99 -17.33 10.35 15.92
C GLN A 99 -17.05 9.53 14.67
N ARG A 100 -18.05 9.47 13.75
CA ARG A 100 -17.84 8.89 12.44
C ARG A 100 -17.01 9.83 11.58
N ARG A 101 -15.89 9.35 11.10
CA ARG A 101 -14.97 10.12 10.26
C ARG A 101 -15.55 10.37 8.86
N LYS A 102 -15.17 11.49 8.24
CA LYS A 102 -15.72 11.96 6.96
C LYS A 102 -14.69 11.98 5.85
N TYR A 103 -13.66 11.18 5.95
CA TYR A 103 -12.46 11.22 5.10
C TYR A 103 -12.76 11.33 3.60
N PHE A 104 -13.78 10.64 3.09
CA PHE A 104 -14.08 10.53 1.67
C PHE A 104 -15.27 11.37 1.21
N GLN A 105 -15.70 12.36 1.99
CA GLN A 105 -16.80 13.25 1.60
C GLN A 105 -16.34 14.46 0.77
N GLY A 106 -15.13 14.44 0.21
CA GLY A 106 -14.58 15.46 -0.69
C GLY A 106 -13.96 16.67 -0.02
N LYS A 107 -13.94 16.75 1.32
CA LYS A 107 -13.41 17.88 2.07
C LYS A 107 -12.13 17.59 2.86
N GLU A 108 -11.75 16.33 2.97
CA GLU A 108 -10.62 15.87 3.79
C GLU A 108 -9.57 15.18 2.95
N LEU A 109 -9.53 13.84 2.95
CA LEU A 109 -8.51 13.05 2.28
C LEU A 109 -8.89 12.75 0.83
N ASP A 110 -7.89 12.60 -0.03
CA ASP A 110 -8.10 12.01 -1.36
C ASP A 110 -8.09 10.49 -1.26
N SER A 111 -7.29 9.92 -0.37
CA SER A 111 -7.25 8.48 -0.12
C SER A 111 -6.51 8.16 1.20
N VAL A 112 -6.25 6.88 1.46
CA VAL A 112 -5.56 6.38 2.64
C VAL A 112 -4.51 5.32 2.30
N MET A 113 -3.64 5.01 3.26
CA MET A 113 -2.77 3.84 3.22
C MET A 113 -3.62 2.57 3.33
N ASN A 114 -3.38 1.61 2.42
CA ASN A 114 -4.24 0.43 2.27
C ASN A 114 -3.74 -0.77 3.10
N TYR A 115 -3.79 -0.64 4.43
CA TYR A 115 -3.43 -1.73 5.33
C TYR A 115 -4.33 -2.97 5.18
N PRO A 116 -5.67 -2.83 4.96
CA PRO A 116 -6.51 -4.00 4.73
C PRO A 116 -6.04 -4.85 3.55
N LEU A 117 -5.69 -4.23 2.42
CA LEU A 117 -5.19 -4.96 1.25
C LEU A 117 -3.81 -5.57 1.51
N LYS A 118 -2.92 -4.89 2.24
CA LYS A 118 -1.61 -5.44 2.65
C LYS A 118 -1.80 -6.76 3.38
N ASP A 119 -2.65 -6.77 4.40
CA ASP A 119 -2.89 -7.96 5.21
C ASP A 119 -3.53 -9.08 4.40
N ALA A 120 -4.45 -8.74 3.49
CA ALA A 120 -5.09 -9.68 2.60
C ALA A 120 -4.11 -10.32 1.59
N ILE A 121 -3.21 -9.52 0.99
CA ILE A 121 -2.17 -10.04 0.08
C ILE A 121 -1.21 -10.96 0.84
N LEU A 122 -0.69 -10.52 1.99
CA LEU A 122 0.24 -11.33 2.77
C LEU A 122 -0.40 -12.64 3.24
N ASN A 123 -1.66 -12.58 3.69
CA ASN A 123 -2.42 -13.76 4.07
C ASN A 123 -2.62 -14.71 2.88
N PHE A 124 -3.02 -14.21 1.70
CA PHE A 124 -3.21 -15.05 0.52
C PHE A 124 -1.91 -15.77 0.14
N VAL A 125 -0.80 -15.04 0.09
CA VAL A 125 0.49 -15.62 -0.31
C VAL A 125 1.02 -16.62 0.73
N GLU A 126 0.80 -16.38 2.04
CA GLU A 126 1.24 -17.28 3.10
C GLU A 126 0.32 -18.50 3.24
N SER A 127 -0.99 -18.30 3.32
CA SER A 127 -1.98 -19.38 3.52
C SER A 127 -2.35 -20.12 2.25
N ARG A 128 -2.07 -19.53 1.08
CA ARG A 128 -2.52 -19.96 -0.25
C ARG A 128 -4.04 -19.95 -0.41
N LYS A 129 -4.79 -19.16 0.41
CA LYS A 129 -6.26 -19.11 0.38
C LYS A 129 -6.75 -17.77 -0.13
N THR A 130 -7.56 -17.79 -1.18
CA THR A 130 -8.09 -16.59 -1.86
C THR A 130 -9.15 -15.84 -1.05
N ALA A 131 -9.79 -16.51 -0.08
CA ALA A 131 -11.00 -16.02 0.57
C ALA A 131 -10.86 -14.61 1.17
N LEU A 132 -9.84 -14.37 2.03
CA LEU A 132 -9.64 -13.07 2.65
C LEU A 132 -9.31 -11.99 1.61
N PHE A 133 -8.44 -12.31 0.63
CA PHE A 133 -8.09 -11.37 -0.44
C PHE A 133 -9.34 -10.93 -1.22
N ARG A 134 -10.18 -11.86 -1.63
CA ARG A 134 -11.42 -11.59 -2.36
C ARG A 134 -12.43 -10.79 -1.53
N GLN A 135 -12.61 -11.16 -0.26
CA GLN A 135 -13.47 -10.42 0.66
C GLN A 135 -13.00 -8.97 0.85
N THR A 136 -11.69 -8.76 0.98
CA THR A 136 -11.12 -7.43 1.12
C THR A 136 -11.30 -6.60 -0.16
N ILE A 137 -11.05 -7.19 -1.35
CA ILE A 137 -11.30 -6.52 -2.62
C ILE A 137 -12.78 -6.11 -2.74
N ALA A 138 -13.72 -7.01 -2.45
CA ALA A 138 -15.14 -6.72 -2.49
C ALA A 138 -15.51 -5.59 -1.51
N MET A 139 -15.04 -5.68 -0.27
CA MET A 139 -15.28 -4.65 0.75
C MET A 139 -14.75 -3.27 0.31
N LEU A 140 -13.55 -3.18 -0.24
CA LEU A 140 -12.98 -1.93 -0.73
C LEU A 140 -13.81 -1.37 -1.90
N MET A 141 -14.21 -2.23 -2.85
CA MET A 141 -15.02 -1.81 -4.01
C MET A 141 -16.43 -1.36 -3.61
N ASP A 142 -17.05 -1.99 -2.62
CA ASP A 142 -18.39 -1.65 -2.15
C ASP A 142 -18.40 -0.37 -1.29
N ASN A 143 -17.33 -0.14 -0.51
CA ASN A 143 -17.30 0.91 0.49
C ASN A 143 -16.63 2.22 0.02
N TYR A 144 -15.74 2.16 -0.98
CA TYR A 144 -14.91 3.30 -1.37
C TYR A 144 -15.34 3.87 -2.72
N PRO A 145 -15.48 5.21 -2.85
CA PRO A 145 -15.63 5.83 -4.16
C PRO A 145 -14.49 5.45 -5.10
N LYS A 146 -14.77 5.29 -6.40
CA LYS A 146 -13.74 4.91 -7.38
C LYS A 146 -12.52 5.82 -7.37
N SER A 147 -12.71 7.13 -7.23
CA SER A 147 -11.61 8.09 -7.14
C SER A 147 -10.69 7.85 -5.94
N VAL A 148 -11.24 7.34 -4.83
CA VAL A 148 -10.46 6.95 -3.64
C VAL A 148 -9.76 5.63 -3.89
N LEU A 149 -10.43 4.64 -4.51
CA LEU A 149 -9.84 3.35 -4.87
C LEU A 149 -8.62 3.52 -5.78
N ASP A 150 -8.71 4.39 -6.79
CA ASP A 150 -7.65 4.62 -7.76
C ASP A 150 -6.42 5.29 -7.13
N CYS A 151 -6.61 5.99 -6.00
CA CYS A 151 -5.56 6.67 -5.25
C CYS A 151 -5.11 5.95 -3.98
N LEU A 152 -5.66 4.76 -3.65
CA LEU A 152 -5.24 4.00 -2.47
C LEU A 152 -3.73 3.75 -2.50
N MET A 153 -3.05 4.10 -1.42
CA MET A 153 -1.62 3.81 -1.26
C MET A 153 -1.44 2.35 -0.85
N ASN A 154 -1.28 1.48 -1.85
CA ASN A 154 -1.07 0.05 -1.63
C ASN A 154 0.35 -0.21 -1.14
N ILE A 155 0.49 -1.03 -0.10
CA ILE A 155 1.74 -1.31 0.59
C ILE A 155 1.89 -2.82 0.82
N LEU A 156 3.11 -3.31 1.03
CA LEU A 156 3.40 -4.65 1.56
C LEU A 156 4.16 -4.56 2.90
N GLY A 157 4.85 -3.46 3.13
CA GLY A 157 5.56 -3.15 4.35
C GLY A 157 5.61 -1.64 4.59
N THR A 158 5.88 -1.24 5.82
CA THR A 158 6.06 0.15 6.26
C THR A 158 7.14 0.25 7.33
N HIS A 159 7.43 1.47 7.76
CA HIS A 159 8.33 1.73 8.88
C HIS A 159 7.79 1.23 10.25
N ASP A 160 6.51 0.83 10.33
CA ASP A 160 5.87 0.33 11.56
C ASP A 160 5.63 -1.19 11.53
N THR A 161 5.81 -1.82 10.37
CA THR A 161 5.48 -3.23 10.20
C THR A 161 6.72 -4.07 9.91
N VAL A 162 6.59 -5.38 10.09
CA VAL A 162 7.61 -6.35 9.66
C VAL A 162 7.83 -6.21 8.15
N ARG A 163 9.07 -6.20 7.69
CA ARG A 163 9.40 -6.18 6.25
C ARG A 163 8.84 -7.39 5.52
N VAL A 164 8.40 -7.18 4.29
CA VAL A 164 7.67 -8.19 3.53
C VAL A 164 8.42 -9.52 3.40
N LEU A 165 9.74 -9.50 3.17
CA LEU A 165 10.55 -10.73 3.08
C LEU A 165 10.52 -11.52 4.40
N THR A 166 10.71 -10.83 5.53
CA THR A 166 10.67 -11.44 6.85
C THR A 166 9.27 -11.96 7.19
N ALA A 167 8.22 -11.19 6.88
CA ALA A 167 6.84 -11.58 7.10
C ALA A 167 6.47 -12.88 6.38
N LEU A 168 6.90 -13.02 5.11
CA LEU A 168 6.60 -14.18 4.26
C LEU A 168 7.58 -15.36 4.44
N SER A 169 8.64 -15.19 5.25
CA SER A 169 9.60 -16.27 5.54
C SER A 169 9.04 -17.37 6.43
N GLY A 170 8.01 -17.06 7.23
CA GLY A 170 7.51 -17.92 8.29
C GLY A 170 8.37 -17.93 9.57
N VAL A 171 9.52 -17.24 9.59
CA VAL A 171 10.36 -17.12 10.78
C VAL A 171 9.78 -16.06 11.72
N ARG A 172 9.58 -16.41 12.97
CA ARG A 172 8.97 -15.53 13.99
C ARG A 172 10.02 -15.19 15.06
N ALA A 173 9.97 -13.96 15.55
CA ALA A 173 10.72 -13.50 16.71
C ALA A 173 9.73 -13.11 17.81
N TYR A 174 10.03 -13.48 19.05
CA TYR A 174 9.11 -13.32 20.18
C TYR A 174 9.52 -12.22 21.16
N ASN A 175 10.71 -11.70 21.01
CA ASN A 175 11.24 -10.62 21.84
C ASN A 175 12.22 -9.74 21.05
N LYS A 176 12.61 -8.60 21.62
CA LYS A 176 13.48 -7.63 20.94
C LYS A 176 14.89 -8.16 20.65
N ASP A 177 15.41 -9.04 21.47
CA ASP A 177 16.75 -9.62 21.26
C ASP A 177 16.73 -10.55 20.05
N GLU A 178 15.70 -11.39 19.93
CA GLU A 178 15.48 -12.21 18.75
C GLU A 178 15.26 -11.38 17.50
N MET A 179 14.45 -10.32 17.56
CA MET A 179 14.21 -9.41 16.43
C MET A 179 15.49 -8.74 15.92
N ASN A 180 16.45 -8.53 16.80
CA ASN A 180 17.74 -7.95 16.46
C ASN A 180 18.72 -8.96 15.84
N LEU A 181 18.70 -10.20 16.31
CA LEU A 181 19.72 -11.21 16.03
C LEU A 181 19.31 -12.21 14.95
N LEU A 182 18.00 -12.45 14.76
CA LEU A 182 17.53 -13.44 13.80
C LEU A 182 17.75 -12.96 12.37
N HIS A 183 18.35 -13.85 11.57
CA HIS A 183 18.51 -13.71 10.14
C HIS A 183 17.96 -14.95 9.43
N LEU A 184 17.47 -14.77 8.22
CA LEU A 184 16.98 -15.87 7.40
C LEU A 184 18.15 -16.70 6.88
N SER A 185 18.02 -18.03 6.92
CA SER A 185 18.93 -18.90 6.18
C SER A 185 18.78 -18.68 4.66
N ALA A 186 19.75 -19.13 3.87
CA ALA A 186 19.71 -19.01 2.42
C ALA A 186 18.42 -19.64 1.83
N ASP A 187 18.03 -20.84 2.32
CA ASP A 187 16.83 -21.52 1.87
C ASP A 187 15.54 -20.79 2.26
N GLN A 188 15.47 -20.28 3.50
CA GLN A 188 14.34 -19.47 3.97
C GLN A 188 14.19 -18.20 3.14
N ARG A 189 15.32 -17.52 2.88
CA ARG A 189 15.36 -16.33 2.05
C ARG A 189 14.90 -16.61 0.62
N ALA A 190 15.40 -17.68 -0.01
CA ALA A 190 15.00 -18.07 -1.35
C ALA A 190 13.50 -18.38 -1.44
N ALA A 191 12.96 -19.18 -0.51
CA ALA A 191 11.54 -19.49 -0.45
C ALA A 191 10.67 -18.23 -0.20
N ALA A 192 11.10 -17.33 0.69
CA ALA A 192 10.40 -16.08 0.96
C ALA A 192 10.44 -15.14 -0.26
N LYS A 193 11.55 -15.10 -1.01
CA LYS A 193 11.68 -14.28 -2.21
C LYS A 193 10.63 -14.61 -3.27
N GLU A 194 10.34 -15.90 -3.52
CA GLU A 194 9.30 -16.28 -4.47
C GLU A 194 7.90 -15.82 -4.00
N LYS A 195 7.64 -15.87 -2.69
CA LYS A 195 6.41 -15.32 -2.12
C LYS A 195 6.35 -13.79 -2.24
N VAL A 196 7.46 -13.08 -2.05
CA VAL A 196 7.54 -11.63 -2.25
C VAL A 196 7.24 -11.27 -3.71
N LYS A 197 7.75 -12.01 -4.68
CA LYS A 197 7.41 -11.79 -6.10
C LYS A 197 5.91 -11.94 -6.36
N ALA A 198 5.27 -12.98 -5.83
CA ALA A 198 3.82 -13.17 -5.94
C ALA A 198 3.03 -12.02 -5.30
N ALA A 199 3.42 -11.57 -4.09
CA ALA A 199 2.82 -10.43 -3.42
C ALA A 199 3.01 -9.13 -4.22
N ALA A 200 4.18 -8.92 -4.81
CA ALA A 200 4.47 -7.76 -5.64
C ALA A 200 3.61 -7.73 -6.92
N VAL A 201 3.35 -8.86 -7.56
CA VAL A 201 2.41 -8.93 -8.69
C VAL A 201 1.05 -8.38 -8.28
N LEU A 202 0.50 -8.83 -7.14
CA LEU A 202 -0.78 -8.32 -6.63
C LEU A 202 -0.71 -6.82 -6.29
N LEU A 203 0.35 -6.38 -5.60
CA LEU A 203 0.58 -4.97 -5.26
C LEU A 203 0.50 -4.05 -6.49
N PHE A 204 1.13 -4.47 -7.60
CA PHE A 204 1.25 -3.64 -8.81
C PHE A 204 0.06 -3.73 -9.75
N THR A 205 -0.80 -4.73 -9.63
CA THR A 205 -1.85 -5.00 -10.62
C THR A 205 -3.28 -4.78 -10.14
N VAL A 206 -3.52 -4.74 -8.83
CA VAL A 206 -4.80 -4.33 -8.25
C VAL A 206 -5.01 -2.82 -8.44
N PHE A 207 -6.21 -2.30 -8.22
CA PHE A 207 -6.49 -0.86 -8.18
C PHE A 207 -5.66 -0.15 -7.09
N GLY A 208 -5.54 1.17 -7.16
CA GLY A 208 -4.69 1.98 -6.27
C GLY A 208 -3.26 2.12 -6.80
N VAL A 209 -2.37 2.69 -6.01
CA VAL A 209 -0.99 3.04 -6.37
C VAL A 209 -0.01 2.23 -5.52
N PRO A 210 0.88 1.42 -6.12
CA PRO A 210 1.87 0.67 -5.37
C PRO A 210 2.88 1.62 -4.71
N CYS A 211 3.10 1.42 -3.42
CA CYS A 211 4.14 2.10 -2.66
C CYS A 211 5.14 1.05 -2.13
N ILE A 212 6.39 1.21 -2.50
CA ILE A 212 7.48 0.33 -2.08
C ILE A 212 8.12 0.93 -0.82
N TYR A 213 8.10 0.20 0.29
CA TYR A 213 8.93 0.58 1.43
C TYR A 213 10.39 0.29 1.09
N TYR A 214 11.26 1.30 1.23
CA TYR A 214 12.66 1.21 0.78
C TYR A 214 13.33 -0.08 1.24
N GLY A 215 13.99 -0.74 0.30
CA GLY A 215 14.70 -2.00 0.57
C GLY A 215 13.87 -3.27 0.44
N ASP A 216 12.53 -3.20 0.37
CA ASP A 216 11.70 -4.37 0.09
C ASP A 216 11.98 -4.91 -1.32
N GLU A 217 12.28 -4.02 -2.27
CA GLU A 217 12.63 -4.32 -3.65
C GLU A 217 13.99 -5.03 -3.82
N ILE A 218 14.82 -5.02 -2.77
CA ILE A 218 16.11 -5.73 -2.73
C ILE A 218 16.13 -6.85 -1.68
N GLY A 219 14.98 -7.15 -1.08
CA GLY A 219 14.84 -8.22 -0.09
C GLY A 219 15.50 -7.92 1.25
N MET A 220 15.41 -6.68 1.75
CA MET A 220 15.82 -6.38 3.11
C MET A 220 15.01 -7.15 4.13
N GLU A 221 15.70 -7.65 5.15
CA GLU A 221 15.11 -8.29 6.33
C GLU A 221 14.90 -7.27 7.45
N GLY A 222 13.85 -7.48 8.24
CA GLY A 222 13.61 -6.70 9.46
C GLY A 222 12.28 -7.05 10.09
N TYR A 223 12.31 -7.23 11.41
CA TYR A 223 11.12 -7.37 12.23
C TYR A 223 10.46 -6.00 12.45
N SER A 224 9.42 -5.93 13.27
CA SER A 224 8.72 -4.68 13.56
C SER A 224 9.65 -3.57 14.10
N ASP A 225 9.15 -2.36 14.16
CA ASP A 225 9.87 -1.18 14.67
C ASP A 225 10.63 -1.47 15.98
N PRO A 226 11.91 -1.06 16.08
CA PRO A 226 12.71 -0.29 15.13
C PRO A 226 13.49 -1.14 14.10
N PHE A 227 13.39 -2.46 14.12
CA PHE A 227 14.25 -3.37 13.36
C PHE A 227 13.94 -3.38 11.85
N CYS A 228 12.77 -2.91 11.43
CA CYS A 228 12.43 -2.68 10.02
C CYS A 228 13.10 -1.43 9.42
N ARG A 229 13.67 -0.53 10.26
CA ARG A 229 14.21 0.78 9.86
C ARG A 229 15.73 0.80 9.66
N LYS A 230 16.35 -0.36 9.39
CA LYS A 230 17.79 -0.46 9.13
C LYS A 230 18.19 0.39 7.92
N PRO A 231 19.43 0.94 7.87
CA PRO A 231 19.94 1.64 6.69
C PRO A 231 19.89 0.77 5.44
N PHE A 232 19.76 1.41 4.26
CA PHE A 232 19.76 0.70 2.99
C PHE A 232 21.16 0.08 2.73
N PRO A 233 21.23 -1.24 2.44
CA PRO A 233 22.49 -1.94 2.28
C PRO A 233 23.01 -1.83 0.85
N TRP A 234 23.64 -0.71 0.50
CA TRP A 234 24.10 -0.39 -0.86
C TRP A 234 25.04 -1.46 -1.46
N ASP A 235 25.78 -2.18 -0.63
CA ASP A 235 26.73 -3.21 -1.04
C ASP A 235 26.14 -4.64 -1.06
N ASN A 236 24.85 -4.79 -0.72
CA ASN A 236 24.17 -6.10 -0.63
C ASN A 236 22.76 -6.07 -1.23
N ILE A 237 22.72 -5.96 -2.55
CA ILE A 237 21.47 -5.85 -3.32
C ILE A 237 21.12 -7.18 -3.96
N ASP A 238 19.91 -7.70 -3.74
CA ASP A 238 19.33 -8.78 -4.53
C ASP A 238 18.92 -8.23 -5.91
N HIS A 239 19.84 -8.32 -6.87
CA HIS A 239 19.64 -7.79 -8.23
C HIS A 239 18.51 -8.48 -9.00
N GLU A 240 18.22 -9.76 -8.71
CA GLU A 240 17.11 -10.48 -9.34
C GLU A 240 15.77 -9.91 -8.86
N LEU A 241 15.60 -9.74 -7.55
CA LEU A 241 14.38 -9.16 -6.99
C LEU A 241 14.20 -7.70 -7.44
N LEU A 242 15.28 -6.91 -7.44
CA LEU A 242 15.26 -5.54 -7.94
C LEU A 242 14.83 -5.47 -9.42
N ALA A 243 15.36 -6.36 -10.26
CA ALA A 243 14.99 -6.42 -11.68
C ALA A 243 13.48 -6.78 -11.83
N PHE A 244 12.96 -7.66 -10.99
CA PHE A 244 11.55 -8.02 -10.98
C PHE A 244 10.65 -6.83 -10.62
N TYR A 245 10.97 -6.07 -9.56
CA TYR A 245 10.25 -4.86 -9.18
C TYR A 245 10.33 -3.78 -10.28
N ARG A 246 11.50 -3.60 -10.91
CA ARG A 246 11.65 -2.69 -12.04
C ARG A 246 10.75 -3.08 -13.21
N ARG A 247 10.67 -4.40 -13.52
CA ARG A 247 9.77 -4.89 -14.58
C ARG A 247 8.31 -4.62 -14.26
N LEU A 248 7.86 -4.85 -13.04
CA LEU A 248 6.50 -4.52 -12.62
C LEU A 248 6.21 -3.02 -12.71
N SER A 249 7.16 -2.17 -12.30
CA SER A 249 7.05 -0.72 -12.41
C SER A 249 6.95 -0.27 -13.87
N GLU A 250 7.75 -0.86 -14.76
CA GLU A 250 7.72 -0.59 -16.20
C GLU A 250 6.38 -0.98 -16.83
N ILE A 251 5.87 -2.19 -16.51
CA ILE A 251 4.57 -2.68 -16.96
C ILE A 251 3.47 -1.68 -16.56
N ARG A 252 3.46 -1.28 -15.28
CA ARG A 252 2.46 -0.35 -14.78
C ARG A 252 2.55 1.02 -15.42
N ALA A 253 3.76 1.55 -15.62
CA ALA A 253 3.97 2.87 -16.24
C ALA A 253 3.52 2.92 -17.70
N LYS A 254 3.67 1.81 -18.43
CA LYS A 254 3.30 1.72 -19.86
C LYS A 254 1.82 1.45 -20.11
N LEU A 255 1.08 0.93 -19.13
CA LEU A 255 -0.31 0.52 -19.28
C LEU A 255 -1.26 1.38 -18.45
N PRO A 256 -1.96 2.37 -19.08
CA PRO A 256 -2.90 3.25 -18.39
C PRO A 256 -4.05 2.52 -17.70
N VAL A 257 -4.34 1.30 -18.11
CA VAL A 257 -5.37 0.43 -17.48
C VAL A 257 -5.12 0.21 -15.97
N PHE A 258 -3.89 0.33 -15.51
CA PHE A 258 -3.56 0.22 -14.09
C PHE A 258 -3.80 1.51 -13.30
N GLN A 259 -4.00 2.64 -13.95
CA GLN A 259 -4.26 3.92 -13.28
C GLN A 259 -5.70 3.98 -12.76
N ASP A 260 -6.68 3.84 -13.67
CA ASP A 260 -8.10 4.02 -13.42
C ASP A 260 -9.01 2.99 -14.11
N GLY A 261 -8.43 1.90 -14.66
CA GLY A 261 -9.19 0.82 -15.29
C GLY A 261 -10.08 0.08 -14.29
N GLU A 262 -11.16 -0.49 -14.81
CA GLU A 262 -12.09 -1.29 -14.02
C GLU A 262 -11.43 -2.60 -13.57
N TYR A 263 -11.79 -3.05 -12.36
CA TYR A 263 -11.41 -4.35 -11.82
C TYR A 263 -12.60 -5.30 -11.88
N ASN A 264 -12.39 -6.51 -12.41
CA ASN A 264 -13.41 -7.55 -12.40
C ASN A 264 -12.76 -8.91 -12.15
N GLU A 265 -13.29 -9.66 -11.19
CA GLU A 265 -12.92 -11.05 -10.99
C GLU A 265 -13.48 -11.89 -12.15
N VAL A 266 -12.65 -12.79 -12.71
CA VAL A 266 -13.00 -13.65 -13.85
C VAL A 266 -13.20 -15.09 -13.38
N PHE A 267 -12.33 -15.57 -12.51
CA PHE A 267 -12.37 -16.94 -11.97
C PHE A 267 -11.72 -16.94 -10.60
N HIS A 268 -12.21 -17.82 -9.74
CA HIS A 268 -11.52 -18.18 -8.51
C HIS A 268 -11.85 -19.60 -8.05
N ASP A 269 -10.95 -20.14 -7.27
CA ASP A 269 -11.21 -21.24 -6.34
C ASP A 269 -10.50 -20.97 -5.00
N GLU A 270 -10.25 -22.02 -4.22
CA GLU A 270 -9.61 -21.85 -2.90
C GLU A 270 -8.19 -21.26 -3.00
N GLN A 271 -7.42 -21.60 -4.05
CA GLN A 271 -5.99 -21.28 -4.17
C GLN A 271 -5.61 -20.54 -5.45
N CYS A 272 -6.56 -20.33 -6.35
CA CYS A 272 -6.34 -19.67 -7.63
C CYS A 272 -7.32 -18.50 -7.79
N ILE A 273 -6.83 -17.37 -8.29
CA ILE A 273 -7.67 -16.24 -8.69
C ILE A 273 -7.22 -15.72 -10.05
N VAL A 274 -8.20 -15.40 -10.88
CA VAL A 274 -8.02 -14.66 -12.13
C VAL A 274 -8.89 -13.43 -12.10
N TYR A 275 -8.31 -12.26 -12.32
CA TYR A 275 -9.05 -11.01 -12.47
C TYR A 275 -8.56 -10.24 -13.69
N LYS A 276 -9.40 -9.37 -14.17
CA LYS A 276 -9.08 -8.47 -15.29
C LYS A 276 -9.09 -7.01 -14.85
N ARG A 277 -8.22 -6.24 -15.51
CA ARG A 277 -8.27 -4.78 -15.53
C ARG A 277 -8.61 -4.36 -16.96
N THR A 278 -9.55 -3.44 -17.13
CA THR A 278 -9.99 -2.98 -18.45
C THR A 278 -10.12 -1.47 -18.51
N LYS A 279 -9.69 -0.85 -19.62
CA LYS A 279 -9.89 0.57 -19.92
C LYS A 279 -10.05 0.74 -21.43
N GLY A 280 -11.29 1.03 -21.89
CA GLY A 280 -11.59 1.02 -23.31
C GLY A 280 -11.33 -0.37 -23.92
N ILE A 281 -10.42 -0.45 -24.89
CA ILE A 281 -10.02 -1.70 -25.54
C ILE A 281 -8.83 -2.39 -24.84
N ASP A 282 -8.18 -1.72 -23.90
CA ASP A 282 -7.03 -2.25 -23.19
C ASP A 282 -7.49 -3.27 -22.15
N LEU A 283 -6.88 -4.45 -22.21
CA LEU A 283 -7.16 -5.58 -21.35
C LEU A 283 -5.86 -6.07 -20.70
N VAL A 284 -5.90 -6.26 -19.40
CA VAL A 284 -4.92 -7.05 -18.66
C VAL A 284 -5.65 -8.13 -17.86
N LEU A 285 -5.24 -9.38 -18.03
CA LEU A 285 -5.65 -10.50 -17.18
C LEU A 285 -4.50 -10.85 -16.25
N VAL A 286 -4.78 -10.91 -14.96
CA VAL A 286 -3.81 -11.35 -13.94
C VAL A 286 -4.28 -12.69 -13.41
N CYS A 287 -3.41 -13.70 -13.56
CA CYS A 287 -3.65 -15.04 -13.05
C CYS A 287 -2.68 -15.28 -11.89
N MET A 288 -3.20 -15.67 -10.73
CA MET A 288 -2.40 -16.05 -9.56
C MET A 288 -2.86 -17.41 -9.06
N ASN A 289 -2.03 -18.43 -9.26
CA ASN A 289 -2.27 -19.78 -8.79
C ASN A 289 -1.21 -20.18 -7.77
N LEU A 290 -1.58 -20.21 -6.51
CA LEU A 290 -0.71 -20.65 -5.41
C LEU A 290 -1.00 -22.09 -4.97
N GLY A 291 -1.89 -22.78 -5.71
CA GLY A 291 -2.27 -24.16 -5.48
C GLY A 291 -1.41 -25.18 -6.23
N ASN A 292 -1.81 -26.43 -6.08
CA ASN A 292 -1.13 -27.58 -6.69
C ASN A 292 -1.81 -28.08 -7.97
N TYR A 293 -2.98 -27.55 -8.30
CA TYR A 293 -3.73 -27.90 -9.51
C TYR A 293 -3.45 -26.92 -10.63
N LYS A 294 -3.57 -27.37 -11.87
CA LYS A 294 -3.53 -26.54 -13.06
C LYS A 294 -4.95 -26.18 -13.50
N TYR A 295 -5.09 -25.01 -14.12
CA TYR A 295 -6.37 -24.50 -14.64
C TYR A 295 -6.19 -24.12 -16.10
N SER A 296 -7.25 -24.27 -16.91
CA SER A 296 -7.28 -23.75 -18.28
C SER A 296 -8.08 -22.46 -18.29
N LEU A 297 -7.49 -21.40 -18.82
CA LEU A 297 -8.12 -20.13 -19.07
C LEU A 297 -8.28 -19.94 -20.57
N ASN A 298 -9.54 -19.87 -21.04
CA ASN A 298 -9.85 -19.58 -22.44
C ASN A 298 -10.13 -18.10 -22.62
N PHE A 299 -9.67 -17.54 -23.74
CA PHE A 299 -9.90 -16.15 -24.14
C PHE A 299 -9.89 -16.04 -25.67
N ASP A 300 -10.44 -14.97 -26.22
CA ASP A 300 -10.45 -14.76 -27.66
C ASP A 300 -9.17 -14.03 -28.11
N GLY A 301 -8.53 -14.55 -29.15
CA GLY A 301 -7.40 -13.91 -29.81
C GLY A 301 -6.04 -14.19 -29.14
N THR A 302 -5.19 -13.17 -29.13
CA THR A 302 -3.80 -13.29 -28.67
C THR A 302 -3.55 -12.40 -27.46
N LEU A 303 -2.93 -12.95 -26.41
CA LEU A 303 -2.45 -12.24 -25.22
C LEU A 303 -0.94 -12.50 -25.04
N TYR A 304 -0.26 -11.49 -24.51
CA TYR A 304 1.18 -11.53 -24.21
C TYR A 304 1.39 -11.53 -22.69
N ASP A 305 2.11 -12.51 -22.17
CA ASP A 305 2.55 -12.46 -20.78
C ASP A 305 3.67 -11.40 -20.65
N LEU A 306 3.37 -10.36 -19.92
CA LEU A 306 4.25 -9.21 -19.78
C LEU A 306 5.49 -9.48 -18.92
N LEU A 307 5.52 -10.57 -18.17
CA LEU A 307 6.69 -10.98 -17.39
C LEU A 307 7.67 -11.80 -18.24
N SER A 308 7.18 -12.82 -18.93
CA SER A 308 8.01 -13.75 -19.71
C SER A 308 8.14 -13.36 -21.19
N GLN A 309 7.38 -12.38 -21.69
CA GLN A 309 7.26 -12.01 -23.10
C GLN A 309 6.73 -13.14 -24.00
N THR A 310 6.06 -14.14 -23.41
CA THR A 310 5.49 -15.28 -24.15
C THR A 310 4.14 -14.90 -24.72
N GLU A 311 3.88 -15.34 -25.95
CA GLU A 311 2.58 -15.21 -26.64
C GLU A 311 1.71 -16.42 -26.37
N TYR A 312 0.43 -16.18 -26.05
CA TYR A 312 -0.60 -17.20 -25.89
C TYR A 312 -1.77 -16.90 -26.83
N ARG A 313 -2.34 -17.95 -27.45
CA ARG A 313 -3.47 -17.84 -28.39
C ARG A 313 -4.64 -18.66 -27.90
N ASN A 314 -5.76 -17.97 -27.66
CA ASN A 314 -7.05 -18.52 -27.26
C ASN A 314 -7.08 -19.26 -25.92
N GLU A 315 -5.95 -19.74 -25.41
CA GLU A 315 -5.88 -20.43 -24.12
C GLU A 315 -4.55 -20.23 -23.40
N LEU A 316 -4.60 -20.34 -22.07
CA LEU A 316 -3.44 -20.46 -21.18
C LEU A 316 -3.67 -21.61 -20.20
N GLU A 317 -2.72 -22.53 -20.08
CA GLU A 317 -2.65 -23.43 -18.93
C GLU A 317 -1.96 -22.68 -17.76
N ILE A 318 -2.73 -22.30 -16.74
CA ILE A 318 -2.22 -21.70 -15.51
C ILE A 318 -1.60 -22.80 -14.66
N LYS A 319 -0.28 -22.80 -14.57
CA LYS A 319 0.49 -23.84 -13.85
C LYS A 319 0.36 -23.70 -12.33
N PRO A 320 0.60 -24.76 -11.56
CA PRO A 320 0.74 -24.68 -10.11
C PRO A 320 1.87 -23.74 -9.69
N ASN A 321 1.66 -23.01 -8.59
CA ASN A 321 2.62 -22.05 -8.02
C ASN A 321 3.15 -21.04 -9.08
N ALA A 322 2.26 -20.55 -9.93
CA ALA A 322 2.60 -19.63 -11.01
C ALA A 322 1.68 -18.41 -11.04
N TYR A 323 2.20 -17.33 -11.62
CA TYR A 323 1.46 -16.11 -11.87
C TYR A 323 1.77 -15.58 -13.27
N TYR A 324 0.79 -14.88 -13.86
CA TYR A 324 0.88 -14.32 -15.20
C TYR A 324 0.23 -12.94 -15.23
N ILE A 325 0.80 -12.03 -16.03
CA ILE A 325 0.22 -10.73 -16.34
C ILE A 325 0.04 -10.69 -17.86
N LEU A 326 -1.14 -11.08 -18.33
CA LEU A 326 -1.43 -11.17 -19.75
C LEU A 326 -2.06 -9.87 -20.26
N SER A 327 -1.63 -9.36 -21.40
CA SER A 327 -2.23 -8.19 -22.03
C SER A 327 -2.46 -8.40 -23.53
N ASN A 328 -3.47 -7.76 -24.08
CA ASN A 328 -3.65 -7.61 -25.52
C ASN A 328 -2.64 -6.63 -26.14
N LEU A 329 -1.87 -5.93 -25.33
CA LEU A 329 -0.80 -5.04 -25.75
C LEU A 329 0.56 -5.69 -25.47
N LYS A 330 1.46 -5.63 -26.43
CA LYS A 330 2.87 -6.02 -26.27
C LYS A 330 3.69 -4.80 -25.87
N ILE A 331 4.43 -4.87 -24.74
CA ILE A 331 5.19 -3.75 -24.17
C ILE A 331 6.65 -4.09 -23.90
#